data_2044153798d396a67ca6e00c08d6669d
#
_entry.id   2044153798d396a67ca6e00c08d6669d
#
_cell.length_a   1.000
_cell.length_b   1.000
_cell.length_c   1.000
_cell.angle_alpha   90.00
_cell.angle_beta   90.00
_cell.angle_gamma   90.00
#
_symmetry.space_group_name_H-M   'P 1'
#
loop_
_entity.id
_entity.type
_entity.pdbx_description
1 polymer ?
#
loop_
_entity_poly.entity_id
_entity_poly.type
_entity_poly.pdbx_seq_one_letter_code
_entity_poly.pdbx_strand_id
1 'polypeptide(L)'
;IMQEIAKRFAEGKPIEEIAVRYSYKVKKAGKVEERFIDINRETVYVSVMKHLWKRKSASDNQSCNYPSQGTAAAMTKIAGIRYFNHLVNDGLIFKVLIPNDVHDEYLIEPPTEIAEQEAKKLSECMEYAAAIFCKKVTIKAVPEIADHWVH
;
A
#
# COMPACT_ATOMS: atom_id res chain seq x y z
N ILE A 1 -3.11 -24.09 -13.69
CA ILE A 1 -4.25 -24.56 -14.48
C ILE A 1 -5.34 -23.48 -14.47
N MET A 2 -5.89 -23.08 -13.32
CA MET A 2 -6.98 -22.08 -13.24
C MET A 2 -6.64 -20.74 -13.87
N GLN A 3 -5.41 -20.24 -13.69
CA GLN A 3 -4.95 -19.02 -14.34
C GLN A 3 -4.83 -19.16 -15.85
N GLU A 4 -4.38 -20.32 -16.32
CA GLU A 4 -4.29 -20.61 -17.76
C GLU A 4 -5.66 -20.69 -18.41
N ILE A 5 -6.63 -21.32 -17.74
CA ILE A 5 -8.02 -21.35 -18.19
C ILE A 5 -8.59 -19.94 -18.32
N ALA A 6 -8.41 -19.11 -17.27
CA ALA A 6 -8.88 -17.74 -17.26
C ALA A 6 -8.23 -16.89 -18.35
N LYS A 7 -6.93 -17.09 -18.62
CA LYS A 7 -6.19 -16.42 -19.69
C LYS A 7 -6.74 -16.76 -21.05
N ARG A 8 -6.91 -18.04 -21.36
CA ARG A 8 -7.47 -18.52 -22.64
C ARG A 8 -8.89 -18.03 -22.88
N PHE A 9 -9.69 -17.97 -21.81
CA PHE A 9 -11.03 -17.40 -21.89
C PHE A 9 -10.98 -15.89 -22.19
N ALA A 10 -10.09 -15.16 -21.56
CA ALA A 10 -9.89 -13.73 -21.82
C ALA A 10 -9.35 -13.44 -23.23
N GLU A 11 -8.63 -14.38 -23.83
CA GLU A 11 -8.16 -14.35 -25.22
C GLU A 11 -9.28 -14.66 -26.24
N GLY A 12 -10.52 -14.89 -25.77
CA GLY A 12 -11.69 -15.17 -26.61
C GLY A 12 -11.71 -16.57 -27.20
N LYS A 13 -10.96 -17.52 -26.64
CA LYS A 13 -10.98 -18.92 -27.09
C LYS A 13 -12.31 -19.57 -26.75
N PRO A 14 -12.88 -20.41 -27.65
CA PRO A 14 -14.11 -21.12 -27.36
C PRO A 14 -13.93 -22.10 -26.21
N ILE A 15 -15.00 -22.34 -25.46
CA ILE A 15 -14.96 -23.19 -24.25
C ILE A 15 -14.51 -24.62 -24.59
N GLU A 16 -14.85 -25.10 -25.78
CA GLU A 16 -14.48 -26.41 -26.29
C GLU A 16 -12.96 -26.59 -26.45
N GLU A 17 -12.25 -25.53 -26.80
CA GLU A 17 -10.78 -25.52 -26.86
C GLU A 17 -10.12 -25.40 -25.50
N ILE A 18 -10.83 -24.85 -24.49
CA ILE A 18 -10.35 -24.70 -23.13
C ILE A 18 -10.66 -25.95 -22.28
N ALA A 19 -11.79 -26.62 -22.58
CA ALA A 19 -12.24 -27.82 -21.90
C ALA A 19 -11.47 -29.06 -22.39
N VAL A 20 -10.17 -29.09 -22.11
CA VAL A 20 -9.24 -30.17 -22.51
C VAL A 20 -8.54 -30.77 -21.31
N ARG A 21 -7.87 -31.90 -21.56
CA ARG A 21 -7.01 -32.50 -20.54
C ARG A 21 -5.76 -31.66 -20.32
N TYR A 22 -5.54 -31.27 -19.06
CA TYR A 22 -4.33 -30.59 -18.62
C TYR A 22 -3.42 -31.54 -17.85
N SER A 23 -2.13 -31.49 -18.15
CA SER A 23 -1.11 -32.17 -17.32
C SER A 23 -0.48 -31.20 -16.33
N TYR A 24 -0.12 -31.70 -15.17
CA TYR A 24 0.66 -30.96 -14.20
C TYR A 24 1.61 -31.88 -13.46
N LYS A 25 2.76 -31.35 -13.06
CA LYS A 25 3.79 -32.10 -12.37
C LYS A 25 3.70 -31.91 -10.86
N VAL A 26 3.66 -33.01 -10.12
CA VAL A 26 3.67 -33.02 -8.66
C VAL A 26 4.98 -33.63 -8.17
N LYS A 27 5.70 -32.91 -7.34
CA LYS A 27 6.91 -33.44 -6.68
C LYS A 27 6.52 -34.08 -5.36
N LYS A 28 6.66 -35.39 -5.27
CA LYS A 28 6.38 -36.17 -4.05
C LYS A 28 7.57 -37.08 -3.72
N ALA A 29 8.09 -36.95 -2.50
CA ALA A 29 9.21 -37.78 -2.03
C ALA A 29 10.43 -37.83 -2.99
N GLY A 30 10.79 -36.68 -3.59
CA GLY A 30 11.93 -36.57 -4.50
C GLY A 30 11.66 -37.06 -5.93
N LYS A 31 10.51 -37.66 -6.21
CA LYS A 31 10.09 -38.07 -7.56
C LYS A 31 9.12 -37.05 -8.14
N VAL A 32 9.21 -36.84 -9.44
CA VAL A 32 8.28 -35.98 -10.19
C VAL A 32 7.28 -36.88 -10.89
N GLU A 33 6.02 -36.80 -10.48
CA GLU A 33 4.91 -37.50 -11.11
C GLU A 33 4.12 -36.53 -11.99
N GLU A 34 3.83 -36.92 -13.22
CA GLU A 34 2.92 -36.20 -14.08
C GLU A 34 1.50 -36.71 -13.80
N ARG A 35 0.60 -35.75 -13.52
CA ARG A 35 -0.80 -36.02 -13.27
C ARG A 35 -1.63 -35.29 -14.31
N PHE A 36 -2.78 -35.84 -14.60
CA PHE A 36 -3.73 -35.31 -15.56
C PHE A 36 -5.01 -34.92 -14.86
N ILE A 37 -5.62 -33.85 -15.33
CA ILE A 37 -6.95 -33.43 -14.94
C ILE A 37 -7.76 -33.14 -16.21
N ASP A 38 -8.92 -33.74 -16.31
CA ASP A 38 -9.86 -33.45 -17.38
C ASP A 38 -10.72 -32.26 -16.98
N ILE A 39 -10.68 -31.21 -17.80
CA ILE A 39 -11.44 -29.99 -17.59
C ILE A 39 -12.64 -30.03 -18.53
N ASN A 40 -13.81 -30.08 -17.96
CA ASN A 40 -15.06 -30.01 -18.70
C ASN A 40 -15.57 -28.55 -18.79
N ARG A 41 -16.65 -28.35 -19.58
CA ARG A 41 -17.28 -27.05 -19.79
C ARG A 41 -17.70 -26.37 -18.48
N GLU A 42 -18.28 -27.13 -17.56
CA GLU A 42 -18.73 -26.64 -16.25
C GLU A 42 -17.54 -26.20 -15.37
N THR A 43 -16.48 -27.00 -15.35
CA THR A 43 -15.25 -26.68 -14.62
C THR A 43 -14.60 -25.41 -15.16
N VAL A 44 -14.58 -25.19 -16.48
CA VAL A 44 -14.09 -23.96 -17.10
C VAL A 44 -14.92 -22.78 -16.65
N TYR A 45 -16.24 -22.86 -16.73
CA TYR A 45 -17.14 -21.79 -16.32
C TYR A 45 -16.97 -21.41 -14.86
N VAL A 46 -16.98 -22.38 -13.93
CA VAL A 46 -16.79 -22.14 -12.50
C VAL A 46 -15.42 -21.52 -12.22
N SER A 47 -14.38 -21.94 -12.94
CA SER A 47 -13.03 -21.41 -12.79
C SER A 47 -12.93 -19.95 -13.22
N VAL A 48 -13.52 -19.61 -14.35
CA VAL A 48 -13.58 -18.23 -14.87
C VAL A 48 -14.37 -17.35 -13.92
N MET A 49 -15.53 -17.80 -13.45
CA MET A 49 -16.35 -17.04 -12.49
C MET A 49 -15.61 -16.77 -11.20
N LYS A 50 -14.95 -17.77 -10.60
CA LYS A 50 -14.12 -17.58 -9.41
C LYS A 50 -12.99 -16.58 -9.63
N HIS A 51 -12.34 -16.61 -10.79
CA HIS A 51 -11.29 -15.66 -11.13
C HIS A 51 -11.82 -14.23 -11.26
N LEU A 52 -12.93 -14.04 -11.93
CA LEU A 52 -13.59 -12.74 -12.09
C LEU A 52 -14.06 -12.17 -10.74
N TRP A 53 -14.66 -12.99 -9.88
CA TRP A 53 -15.03 -12.60 -8.52
C TRP A 53 -13.85 -12.12 -7.70
N LYS A 54 -12.73 -12.84 -7.76
CA LYS A 54 -11.51 -12.48 -7.05
C LYS A 54 -10.95 -11.14 -7.53
N ARG A 55 -10.95 -10.89 -8.84
CA ARG A 55 -10.52 -9.60 -9.42
C ARG A 55 -11.45 -8.47 -9.04
N LYS A 56 -12.76 -8.69 -9.10
CA LYS A 56 -13.76 -7.69 -8.69
C LYS A 56 -13.59 -7.33 -7.22
N SER A 57 -13.52 -8.31 -6.33
CA SER A 57 -13.32 -8.07 -4.89
C SER A 57 -12.03 -7.29 -4.59
N ALA A 58 -10.92 -7.59 -5.28
CA ALA A 58 -9.69 -6.84 -5.14
C ALA A 58 -9.84 -5.39 -5.60
N SER A 59 -10.52 -5.16 -6.73
CA SER A 59 -10.80 -3.82 -7.26
C SER A 59 -11.72 -3.02 -6.33
N ASP A 60 -12.76 -3.64 -5.80
CA ASP A 60 -13.70 -3.01 -4.87
C ASP A 60 -12.97 -2.59 -3.57
N ASN A 61 -12.15 -3.47 -3.00
CA ASN A 61 -11.34 -3.16 -1.82
C ASN A 61 -10.35 -2.01 -2.08
N GLN A 62 -9.69 -2.02 -3.24
CA GLN A 62 -8.77 -0.95 -3.61
C GLN A 62 -9.49 0.38 -3.78
N SER A 63 -10.67 0.38 -4.39
CA SER A 63 -11.49 1.58 -4.58
C SER A 63 -11.99 2.16 -3.24
N CYS A 64 -12.33 1.31 -2.27
CA CYS A 64 -12.71 1.74 -0.92
C CYS A 64 -11.52 2.34 -0.13
N ASN A 65 -10.32 1.79 -0.31
CA ASN A 65 -9.13 2.25 0.41
C ASN A 65 -8.49 3.49 -0.20
N TYR A 66 -8.65 3.72 -1.51
CA TYR A 66 -8.00 4.82 -2.21
C TYR A 66 -8.29 6.22 -1.64
N PRO A 67 -9.56 6.58 -1.32
CA PRO A 67 -9.85 7.89 -0.72
C PRO A 67 -9.17 8.07 0.64
N SER A 68 -9.13 7.02 1.47
CA SER A 68 -8.49 7.07 2.79
C SER A 68 -6.98 7.26 2.68
N GLN A 69 -6.31 6.43 1.86
CA GLN A 69 -4.87 6.54 1.62
C GLN A 69 -4.49 7.85 0.94
N GLY A 70 -5.29 8.31 -0.03
CA GLY A 70 -5.08 9.59 -0.69
C GLY A 70 -5.20 10.78 0.26
N THR A 71 -6.14 10.72 1.20
CA THR A 71 -6.31 11.73 2.24
C THR A 71 -5.12 11.74 3.20
N ALA A 72 -4.68 10.58 3.66
CA ALA A 72 -3.49 10.46 4.53
C ALA A 72 -2.24 11.04 3.83
N ALA A 73 -2.00 10.69 2.58
CA ALA A 73 -0.89 11.23 1.80
C ALA A 73 -0.98 12.76 1.60
N ALA A 74 -2.19 13.32 1.46
CA ALA A 74 -2.39 14.76 1.37
C ALA A 74 -2.09 15.44 2.71
N MET A 75 -2.49 14.87 3.84
CA MET A 75 -2.15 15.37 5.17
C MET A 75 -0.64 15.42 5.38
N THR A 76 0.06 14.34 5.08
CA THR A 76 1.52 14.26 5.21
C THR A 76 2.20 15.33 4.36
N LYS A 77 1.84 15.48 3.09
CA LYS A 77 2.41 16.51 2.21
C LYS A 77 2.17 17.92 2.72
N ILE A 78 0.98 18.26 3.21
CA ILE A 78 0.68 19.58 3.77
C ILE A 78 1.50 19.83 5.04
N ALA A 79 1.63 18.82 5.90
CA ALA A 79 2.48 18.91 7.11
C ALA A 79 3.94 19.20 6.74
N GLY A 80 4.49 18.45 5.77
CA GLY A 80 5.85 18.64 5.28
C GLY A 80 6.10 20.01 4.69
N ILE A 81 5.21 20.50 3.83
CA ILE A 81 5.32 21.85 3.25
C ILE A 81 5.30 22.93 4.36
N ARG A 82 4.41 22.77 5.35
CA ARG A 82 4.30 23.70 6.46
C ARG A 82 5.56 23.70 7.33
N TYR A 83 6.09 22.53 7.63
CA TYR A 83 7.32 22.38 8.40
C TYR A 83 8.54 22.91 7.62
N PHE A 84 8.64 22.61 6.33
CA PHE A 84 9.68 23.16 5.47
C PHE A 84 9.67 24.70 5.46
N ASN A 85 8.50 25.33 5.34
CA ASN A 85 8.37 26.79 5.41
C ASN A 85 8.81 27.34 6.78
N HIS A 86 8.54 26.64 7.87
CA HIS A 86 9.07 27.00 9.19
C HIS A 86 10.60 27.00 9.18
N LEU A 87 11.23 25.89 8.70
CA LEU A 87 12.69 25.81 8.63
C LEU A 87 13.33 26.92 7.80
N VAL A 88 12.69 27.31 6.70
CA VAL A 88 13.16 28.43 5.86
C VAL A 88 13.05 29.76 6.62
N ASN A 89 11.91 30.03 7.23
CA ASN A 89 11.63 31.32 7.91
C ASN A 89 12.53 31.52 9.13
N ASP A 90 12.84 30.44 9.84
CA ASP A 90 13.66 30.48 11.07
C ASP A 90 15.16 30.26 10.78
N GLY A 91 15.54 30.12 9.50
CA GLY A 91 16.94 29.95 9.08
C GLY A 91 17.54 28.59 9.49
N LEU A 92 16.67 27.58 9.68
CA LEU A 92 17.04 26.23 10.13
C LEU A 92 17.22 25.24 8.99
N ILE A 93 16.93 25.63 7.74
CA ILE A 93 16.90 24.75 6.58
C ILE A 93 18.20 23.96 6.33
N PHE A 94 19.35 24.48 6.74
CA PHE A 94 20.65 23.79 6.65
C PHE A 94 21.09 23.15 7.97
N LYS A 95 20.29 23.25 9.02
CA LYS A 95 20.62 22.71 10.36
C LYS A 95 19.78 21.49 10.71
N VAL A 96 18.56 21.41 10.18
CA VAL A 96 17.63 20.30 10.39
C VAL A 96 17.53 19.51 9.12
N LEU A 97 17.90 18.23 9.15
CA LEU A 97 17.72 17.34 8.02
C LEU A 97 16.36 16.65 8.11
N ILE A 98 15.77 16.40 6.97
CA ILE A 98 14.56 15.57 6.81
C ILE A 98 14.96 14.38 5.95
N PRO A 99 15.59 13.34 6.52
CA PRO A 99 16.13 12.23 5.72
C PRO A 99 15.07 11.36 5.10
N ASN A 100 13.89 11.27 5.70
CA ASN A 100 12.84 10.41 5.16
C ASN A 100 11.42 10.85 5.58
N ASP A 101 10.45 10.50 4.74
CA ASP A 101 9.03 10.48 5.03
C ASP A 101 8.48 9.08 4.66
N VAL A 102 7.90 8.38 5.61
CA VAL A 102 7.38 7.01 5.42
C VAL A 102 5.92 6.97 5.82
N HIS A 103 5.02 6.80 4.84
CA HIS A 103 3.58 6.74 5.04
C HIS A 103 3.00 7.95 5.78
N ASP A 104 2.89 7.88 7.09
CA ASP A 104 2.33 8.88 8.01
C ASP A 104 3.35 9.37 9.06
N GLU A 105 4.61 9.05 8.86
CA GLU A 105 5.72 9.32 9.77
C GLU A 105 6.78 10.22 9.10
N TYR A 106 7.28 11.20 9.84
CA TYR A 106 8.41 12.03 9.44
C TYR A 106 9.61 11.73 10.33
N LEU A 107 10.75 11.49 9.69
CA LEU A 107 12.04 11.45 10.37
C LEU A 107 12.74 12.78 10.17
N ILE A 108 13.17 13.41 11.27
CA ILE A 108 13.96 14.65 11.26
C ILE A 108 15.21 14.47 12.14
N GLU A 109 16.28 15.09 11.74
CA GLU A 109 17.56 15.09 12.48
C GLU A 109 17.96 16.54 12.79
N PRO A 110 17.41 17.12 13.85
CA PRO A 110 17.82 18.44 14.35
C PRO A 110 19.07 18.33 15.26
N PRO A 111 19.81 19.43 15.46
CA PRO A 111 20.77 19.53 16.55
C PRO A 111 20.12 19.25 17.92
N THR A 112 20.84 18.59 18.82
CA THR A 112 20.32 18.14 20.11
C THR A 112 19.70 19.28 20.93
N GLU A 113 20.27 20.48 20.85
CA GLU A 113 19.83 21.65 21.62
C GLU A 113 18.43 22.14 21.25
N ILE A 114 17.96 21.83 20.02
CA ILE A 114 16.64 22.24 19.51
C ILE A 114 15.73 21.05 19.21
N ALA A 115 16.15 19.82 19.51
CA ALA A 115 15.44 18.60 19.14
C ALA A 115 13.99 18.57 19.66
N GLU A 116 13.79 18.91 20.93
CA GLU A 116 12.46 18.94 21.55
C GLU A 116 11.56 20.02 20.91
N GLN A 117 12.13 21.17 20.60
CA GLN A 117 11.41 22.28 19.97
C GLN A 117 10.97 21.90 18.55
N GLU A 118 11.88 21.33 17.77
CA GLU A 118 11.59 20.93 16.39
C GLU A 118 10.64 19.74 16.31
N ALA A 119 10.76 18.77 17.20
CA ALA A 119 9.82 17.66 17.32
C ALA A 119 8.40 18.14 17.62
N LYS A 120 8.24 19.08 18.56
CA LYS A 120 6.97 19.72 18.87
C LYS A 120 6.43 20.49 17.66
N LYS A 121 7.29 21.22 16.96
CA LYS A 121 6.89 22.03 15.79
C LYS A 121 6.40 21.17 14.65
N LEU A 122 7.07 20.05 14.37
CA LEU A 122 6.64 19.08 13.38
C LEU A 122 5.29 18.47 13.76
N SER A 123 5.11 18.07 15.02
CA SER A 123 3.83 17.58 15.55
C SER A 123 2.69 18.59 15.32
N GLU A 124 2.89 19.87 15.61
CA GLU A 124 1.92 20.93 15.34
C GLU A 124 1.58 21.07 13.85
N CYS A 125 2.56 20.89 12.97
CA CYS A 125 2.34 20.93 11.52
C CYS A 125 1.50 19.73 11.04
N MET A 126 1.75 18.54 11.59
CA MET A 126 0.99 17.32 11.29
C MET A 126 -0.45 17.41 11.81
N GLU A 127 -0.66 17.86 13.05
CA GLU A 127 -1.98 18.07 13.64
C GLU A 127 -2.78 19.13 12.87
N TYR A 128 -2.14 20.21 12.45
CA TYR A 128 -2.77 21.23 11.61
C TYR A 128 -3.23 20.65 10.28
N ALA A 129 -2.38 19.90 9.60
CA ALA A 129 -2.73 19.26 8.32
C ALA A 129 -3.89 18.28 8.49
N ALA A 130 -3.89 17.48 9.55
CA ALA A 130 -4.98 16.57 9.89
C ALA A 130 -6.31 17.31 10.12
N ALA A 131 -6.29 18.45 10.81
CA ALA A 131 -7.48 19.25 11.09
C ALA A 131 -8.14 19.85 9.83
N ILE A 132 -7.43 19.93 8.71
CA ILE A 132 -8.00 20.37 7.42
C ILE A 132 -9.02 19.35 6.92
N PHE A 133 -8.74 18.06 7.07
CA PHE A 133 -9.55 16.96 6.54
C PHE A 133 -10.47 16.34 7.59
N CYS A 134 -9.98 16.17 8.82
CA CYS A 134 -10.69 15.49 9.91
C CYS A 134 -11.41 16.50 10.81
N LYS A 135 -12.63 16.89 10.41
CA LYS A 135 -13.43 17.89 11.16
C LYS A 135 -14.11 17.36 12.43
N LYS A 136 -14.32 16.05 12.50
CA LYS A 136 -15.08 15.42 13.61
C LYS A 136 -14.18 14.67 14.60
N VAL A 137 -12.95 14.39 14.21
CA VAL A 137 -12.00 13.62 15.01
C VAL A 137 -10.70 14.40 15.07
N THR A 138 -10.15 14.54 16.28
CA THR A 138 -8.82 15.14 16.48
C THR A 138 -7.76 14.06 16.30
N ILE A 139 -6.87 14.25 15.36
CA ILE A 139 -5.69 13.39 15.16
C ILE A 139 -4.54 14.03 15.92
N LYS A 140 -3.84 13.23 16.71
CA LYS A 140 -2.65 13.63 17.46
C LYS A 140 -1.40 13.03 16.81
N ALA A 141 -0.35 13.84 16.69
CA ALA A 141 0.97 13.40 16.32
C ALA A 141 1.86 13.45 17.56
N VAL A 142 2.32 12.29 18.01
CA VAL A 142 3.16 12.18 19.21
C VAL A 142 4.61 12.00 18.74
N PRO A 143 5.50 12.98 19.01
CA PRO A 143 6.90 12.85 18.61
C PRO A 143 7.61 11.88 19.55
N GLU A 144 8.54 11.12 19.00
CA GLU A 144 9.50 10.29 19.72
C GLU A 144 10.91 10.81 19.44
N ILE A 145 11.71 10.97 20.48
CA ILE A 145 13.10 11.45 20.39
C ILE A 145 14.02 10.33 20.82
N ALA A 146 14.90 9.90 19.94
CA ALA A 146 15.86 8.84 20.19
C ALA A 146 17.17 9.10 19.45
N ASP A 147 18.26 8.43 19.87
CA ASP A 147 19.56 8.52 19.20
C ASP A 147 19.63 7.68 17.90
N HIS A 148 18.59 6.93 17.60
CA HIS A 148 18.48 6.10 16.40
C HIS A 148 17.00 5.97 16.00
N TRP A 149 16.78 5.62 14.76
CA TRP A 149 15.40 5.39 14.29
C TRP A 149 14.76 4.21 15.03
N VAL A 150 13.68 4.51 15.73
CA VAL A 150 12.83 3.53 16.43
C VAL A 150 11.61 3.29 15.55
N HIS A 151 11.35 2.01 15.21
CA HIS A 151 10.23 1.64 14.35
C HIS A 151 9.42 0.53 15.00
#